data_e24b1325e9115011c37a83999d922e09
#
_entry.id   e24b1325e9115011c37a83999d922e09
#
_cell.length_a   1.000
_cell.length_b   1.000
_cell.length_c   1.000
_cell.angle_alpha   90.00
_cell.angle_beta   90.00
_cell.angle_gamma   90.00
#
_symmetry.space_group_name_H-M   'P 1'
#
loop_
_entity.id
_entity.type
_entity.pdbx_description
1 polymer ?
#
loop_
_entity_poly.entity_id
_entity_poly.type
_entity_poly.pdbx_seq_one_letter_code
_entity_poly.pdbx_strand_id
1 'polypeptide(L)'
;MEHKAKKSLGQNFLKSADALRKIIIAGEVSDKDTVLEIGPGKGALTEKILSAGATVLAVEKDNDLLEFLHGKFANELDKKKFVLVHEDILDFSPDTHRLQKGEYKIIANIPYNITGAILKKFLSGESQPERMVLMVQNEVAKR
;
A
#
# COMPACT_ATOMS: atom_id res chain seq x y z
N MET A 1 13.21 -20.74 2.62
CA MET A 1 12.29 -20.19 3.60
C MET A 1 10.93 -20.00 2.95
N GLU A 2 9.93 -20.57 3.56
CA GLU A 2 8.57 -20.56 3.01
C GLU A 2 8.03 -19.16 2.81
N HIS A 3 8.24 -18.32 3.79
CA HIS A 3 7.80 -16.93 3.75
C HIS A 3 8.39 -16.18 2.55
N LYS A 4 9.65 -16.45 2.26
CA LYS A 4 10.35 -15.83 1.15
C LYS A 4 9.80 -16.30 -0.20
N ALA A 5 9.44 -17.59 -0.29
CA ALA A 5 8.87 -18.13 -1.53
C ALA A 5 7.50 -17.53 -1.84
N LYS A 6 6.67 -17.33 -0.81
CA LYS A 6 5.37 -16.71 -1.00
C LYS A 6 5.49 -15.27 -1.43
N LYS A 7 6.44 -14.55 -0.84
CA LYS A 7 6.67 -13.16 -1.20
C LYS A 7 7.23 -13.00 -2.60
N SER A 8 7.94 -14.00 -3.10
CA SER A 8 8.58 -13.87 -4.40
C SER A 8 7.59 -13.73 -5.55
N LEU A 9 6.38 -14.30 -5.44
CA LEU A 9 5.38 -14.15 -6.47
C LEU A 9 4.86 -12.72 -6.57
N GLY A 10 4.51 -12.13 -5.43
CA GLY A 10 4.09 -10.74 -5.39
C GLY A 10 5.22 -9.81 -5.78
N GLN A 11 6.43 -10.11 -5.35
CA GLN A 11 7.59 -9.31 -5.70
C GLN A 11 7.89 -9.34 -7.18
N ASN A 12 7.71 -10.50 -7.83
CA ASN A 12 7.94 -10.60 -9.27
C ASN A 12 6.95 -9.72 -10.03
N PHE A 13 5.70 -9.74 -9.64
CA PHE A 13 4.69 -8.87 -10.23
C PHE A 13 5.07 -7.40 -10.03
N LEU A 14 5.42 -7.02 -8.79
CA LEU A 14 5.73 -5.63 -8.47
C LEU A 14 7.08 -5.15 -9.00
N LYS A 15 7.93 -6.06 -9.47
CA LYS A 15 9.18 -5.67 -10.11
C LYS A 15 9.00 -5.30 -11.57
N SER A 16 7.90 -5.69 -12.16
CA SER A 16 7.62 -5.33 -13.56
C SER A 16 7.31 -3.85 -13.64
N ALA A 17 8.13 -3.12 -14.38
CA ALA A 17 7.92 -1.68 -14.58
C ALA A 17 6.55 -1.42 -15.22
N ASP A 18 6.13 -2.29 -16.12
CA ASP A 18 4.84 -2.16 -16.78
C ASP A 18 3.68 -2.34 -15.80
N ALA A 19 3.78 -3.33 -14.91
CA ALA A 19 2.76 -3.57 -13.91
C ALA A 19 2.65 -2.39 -12.95
N LEU A 20 3.77 -1.86 -12.49
CA LEU A 20 3.78 -0.69 -11.61
C LEU A 20 3.18 0.54 -12.29
N ARG A 21 3.52 0.74 -13.55
CA ARG A 21 2.96 1.86 -14.32
C ARG A 21 1.43 1.73 -14.45
N LYS A 22 0.95 0.52 -14.70
CA LYS A 22 -0.49 0.28 -14.81
C LYS A 22 -1.24 0.57 -13.51
N ILE A 23 -0.61 0.28 -12.38
CA ILE A 23 -1.20 0.57 -11.07
C ILE A 23 -1.33 2.08 -10.87
N ILE A 24 -0.29 2.81 -11.19
CA ILE A 24 -0.29 4.28 -11.08
C ILE A 24 -1.38 4.89 -11.97
N ILE A 25 -1.52 4.37 -13.19
CA ILE A 25 -2.55 4.82 -14.12
C ILE A 25 -3.94 4.48 -13.60
N ALA A 26 -4.15 3.25 -13.13
CA ALA A 26 -5.45 2.82 -12.61
C ALA A 26 -5.88 3.66 -11.41
N GLY A 27 -4.92 4.05 -10.57
CA GLY A 27 -5.19 4.90 -9.43
C GLY A 27 -5.30 6.38 -9.77
N GLU A 28 -4.94 6.75 -10.98
CA GLU A 28 -4.86 8.15 -11.40
C GLU A 28 -4.05 8.95 -10.39
N VAL A 29 -2.90 8.39 -10.00
CA VAL A 29 -2.09 8.98 -8.94
C VAL A 29 -1.38 10.24 -9.44
N SER A 30 -1.49 11.31 -8.67
CA SER A 30 -0.89 12.60 -9.02
C SER A 30 -0.30 13.26 -7.77
N ASP A 31 0.32 14.42 -7.97
CA ASP A 31 0.92 15.18 -6.88
C ASP A 31 -0.09 15.78 -5.92
N LYS A 32 -1.37 15.70 -6.24
CA LYS A 32 -2.44 16.19 -5.36
C LYS A 32 -2.97 15.11 -4.43
N ASP A 33 -2.50 13.89 -4.60
CA ASP A 33 -3.05 12.76 -3.88
C ASP A 33 -2.34 12.45 -2.58
N THR A 34 -3.12 11.94 -1.63
CA THR A 34 -2.62 11.23 -0.47
C THR A 34 -3.01 9.77 -0.68
N VAL A 35 -2.03 8.89 -0.61
CA VAL A 35 -2.25 7.46 -0.85
C VAL A 35 -1.98 6.68 0.43
N LEU A 36 -2.97 5.89 0.83
CA LEU A 36 -2.80 4.89 1.87
C LEU A 36 -2.33 3.62 1.19
N GLU A 37 -1.09 3.25 1.43
CA GLU A 37 -0.53 2.03 0.86
C GLU A 37 -0.55 0.92 1.90
N ILE A 38 -1.17 -0.20 1.56
CA ILE A 38 -1.25 -1.35 2.45
C ILE A 38 -0.30 -2.42 1.94
N GLY A 39 0.60 -2.86 2.82
CA GLY A 39 1.56 -3.90 2.47
C GLY A 39 2.63 -3.44 1.49
N PRO A 40 3.37 -2.39 1.82
CA PRO A 40 4.38 -1.84 0.90
C PRO A 40 5.53 -2.78 0.57
N GLY A 41 5.74 -3.82 1.37
CA GLY A 41 6.84 -4.73 1.16
C GLY A 41 8.17 -4.01 1.19
N LYS A 42 8.96 -4.18 0.14
CA LYS A 42 10.25 -3.51 0.05
C LYS A 42 10.19 -2.16 -0.65
N GLY A 43 8.98 -1.68 -0.96
CA GLY A 43 8.77 -0.32 -1.41
C GLY A 43 8.90 -0.06 -2.90
N ALA A 44 8.84 -1.09 -3.74
CA ALA A 44 8.93 -0.89 -5.18
C ALA A 44 7.77 -0.02 -5.70
N LEU A 45 6.56 -0.34 -5.27
CA LEU A 45 5.40 0.46 -5.64
C LEU A 45 5.41 1.81 -4.93
N THR A 46 5.82 1.83 -3.66
CA THR A 46 5.96 3.07 -2.89
C THR A 46 6.80 4.09 -3.64
N GLU A 47 7.92 3.64 -4.20
CA GLU A 47 8.82 4.49 -5.00
C GLU A 47 8.08 5.16 -6.16
N LYS A 48 7.24 4.39 -6.85
CA LYS A 48 6.51 4.91 -8.01
C LYS A 48 5.42 5.90 -7.58
N ILE A 49 4.75 5.61 -6.48
CA ILE A 49 3.73 6.52 -5.95
C ILE A 49 4.37 7.84 -5.55
N LEU A 50 5.49 7.78 -4.83
CA LEU A 50 6.23 8.98 -4.44
C LEU A 50 6.76 9.74 -5.65
N SER A 51 7.22 9.03 -6.69
CA SER A 51 7.71 9.66 -7.91
C SER A 51 6.61 10.40 -8.67
N ALA A 52 5.37 9.96 -8.51
CA ALA A 52 4.24 10.67 -9.10
C ALA A 52 3.89 11.94 -8.33
N GLY A 53 4.57 12.20 -7.23
CA GLY A 53 4.39 13.42 -6.43
C GLY A 53 3.45 13.26 -5.26
N ALA A 54 2.81 12.11 -5.11
CA ALA A 54 1.84 11.88 -4.04
C ALA A 54 2.51 11.75 -2.68
N THR A 55 1.75 12.03 -1.64
CA THR A 55 2.14 11.74 -0.27
C THR A 55 1.65 10.33 0.05
N VAL A 56 2.50 9.53 0.68
CA VAL A 56 2.18 8.13 1.00
C VAL A 56 2.15 7.91 2.49
N LEU A 57 1.06 7.31 2.96
CA LEU A 57 0.98 6.78 4.31
C LEU A 57 0.92 5.27 4.17
N ALA A 58 1.97 4.58 4.60
CA ALA A 58 2.08 3.14 4.43
C ALA A 58 1.86 2.42 5.75
N VAL A 59 1.04 1.37 5.71
CA VAL A 59 0.74 0.56 6.89
C VAL A 59 1.40 -0.79 6.71
N GLU A 60 2.29 -1.13 7.64
CA GLU A 60 3.06 -2.36 7.61
C GLU A 60 3.14 -2.94 9.02
N LYS A 61 2.94 -4.24 9.15
CA LYS A 61 3.01 -4.89 10.46
C LYS A 61 4.31 -5.66 10.70
N ASP A 62 5.10 -5.89 9.67
CA ASP A 62 6.35 -6.65 9.77
C ASP A 62 7.49 -5.73 10.19
N ASN A 63 8.10 -6.00 11.35
CA ASN A 63 9.18 -5.18 11.89
C ASN A 63 10.38 -5.07 10.97
N ASP A 64 10.74 -6.15 10.29
CA ASP A 64 11.90 -6.15 9.41
C ASP A 64 11.67 -5.25 8.20
N LEU A 65 10.45 -5.27 7.67
CA LEU A 65 10.11 -4.41 6.54
C LEU A 65 10.05 -2.95 6.97
N LEU A 66 9.54 -2.67 8.17
CA LEU A 66 9.53 -1.31 8.70
C LEU A 66 10.93 -0.73 8.76
N GLU A 67 11.87 -1.49 9.30
CA GLU A 67 13.26 -1.05 9.42
C GLU A 67 13.86 -0.78 8.04
N PHE A 68 13.63 -1.70 7.10
CA PHE A 68 14.10 -1.55 5.75
C PHE A 68 13.55 -0.29 5.08
N LEU A 69 12.24 -0.05 5.24
CA LEU A 69 11.57 1.10 4.64
C LEU A 69 12.04 2.41 5.26
N HIS A 70 12.31 2.42 6.56
CA HIS A 70 12.87 3.59 7.23
C HIS A 70 14.20 4.02 6.62
N GLY A 71 15.03 3.04 6.29
CA GLY A 71 16.31 3.33 5.66
C GLY A 71 16.17 3.77 4.22
N LYS A 72 15.34 3.05 3.47
CA LYS A 72 15.18 3.29 2.03
C LYS A 72 14.56 4.66 1.74
N PHE A 73 13.60 5.07 2.54
CA PHE A 73 12.85 6.31 2.32
C PHE A 73 13.14 7.38 3.37
N ALA A 74 14.37 7.39 3.91
CA ALA A 74 14.74 8.35 4.95
C ALA A 74 14.48 9.79 4.55
N ASN A 75 14.78 10.15 3.30
CA ASN A 75 14.57 11.52 2.82
C ASN A 75 13.09 11.88 2.76
N GLU A 76 12.28 10.96 2.26
CA GLU A 76 10.85 11.19 2.14
C GLU A 76 10.17 11.25 3.50
N LEU A 77 10.65 10.45 4.45
CA LEU A 77 10.18 10.52 5.83
C LEU A 77 10.49 11.88 6.44
N ASP A 78 11.71 12.36 6.22
CA ASP A 78 12.14 13.65 6.73
C ASP A 78 11.32 14.80 6.16
N LYS A 79 10.97 14.71 4.89
CA LYS A 79 10.16 15.73 4.22
C LYS A 79 8.66 15.55 4.45
N LYS A 80 8.28 14.54 5.21
CA LYS A 80 6.88 14.20 5.48
C LYS A 80 6.07 13.84 4.23
N LYS A 81 6.76 13.40 3.19
CA LYS A 81 6.11 12.87 1.98
C LYS A 81 5.79 11.39 2.15
N PHE A 82 6.42 10.72 3.09
CA PHE A 82 6.19 9.33 3.42
C PHE A 82 6.01 9.20 4.92
N VAL A 83 4.92 8.57 5.33
CA VAL A 83 4.63 8.29 6.74
C VAL A 83 4.48 6.79 6.87
N LEU A 84 5.15 6.21 7.84
CA LEU A 84 5.17 4.76 8.01
C LEU A 84 4.51 4.41 9.34
N VAL A 85 3.47 3.58 9.28
CA VAL A 85 2.67 3.19 10.43
C VAL A 85 2.86 1.70 10.69
N HIS A 86 3.27 1.36 11.92
CA HIS A 86 3.43 -0.02 12.33
C HIS A 86 2.13 -0.54 12.92
N GLU A 87 1.33 -1.16 12.08
CA GLU A 87 0.00 -1.60 12.51
C GLU A 87 -0.53 -2.69 11.59
N ASP A 88 -1.45 -3.50 12.09
CA ASP A 88 -2.24 -4.38 11.24
C ASP A 88 -3.31 -3.50 10.59
N ILE A 89 -3.47 -3.62 9.29
CA ILE A 89 -4.44 -2.78 8.57
C ILE A 89 -5.87 -2.95 9.10
N LEU A 90 -6.20 -4.12 9.61
CA LEU A 90 -7.55 -4.35 10.12
C LEU A 90 -7.81 -3.59 11.42
N ASP A 91 -6.76 -3.17 12.12
CA ASP A 91 -6.86 -2.35 13.33
C ASP A 91 -6.68 -0.86 13.05
N PHE A 92 -6.24 -0.52 11.84
CA PHE A 92 -5.95 0.84 11.45
C PHE A 92 -7.22 1.69 11.35
N SER A 93 -7.17 2.92 11.85
CA SER A 93 -8.28 3.86 11.72
C SER A 93 -7.87 5.03 10.82
N PRO A 94 -8.56 5.24 9.71
CA PRO A 94 -8.27 6.38 8.83
C PRO A 94 -8.39 7.72 9.56
N ASP A 95 -9.38 7.85 10.45
CA ASP A 95 -9.65 9.11 11.13
C ASP A 95 -8.48 9.57 12.01
N THR A 96 -7.83 8.63 12.70
CA THR A 96 -6.71 8.98 13.57
C THR A 96 -5.50 9.46 12.78
N HIS A 97 -5.49 9.22 11.48
CA HIS A 97 -4.40 9.62 10.60
C HIS A 97 -4.83 10.70 9.60
N ARG A 98 -5.95 11.35 9.90
CA ARG A 98 -6.46 12.48 9.09
C ARG A 98 -6.80 12.10 7.65
N LEU A 99 -7.17 10.86 7.42
CA LEU A 99 -7.66 10.43 6.12
C LEU A 99 -9.17 10.59 6.10
N GLN A 100 -9.63 11.60 5.38
CA GLN A 100 -11.04 11.97 5.35
C GLN A 100 -11.74 11.41 4.12
N LYS A 101 -13.05 11.27 4.24
CA LYS A 101 -13.88 10.72 3.18
C LYS A 101 -13.62 11.40 1.84
N GLY A 102 -13.30 10.61 0.84
CA GLY A 102 -13.11 11.11 -0.52
C GLY A 102 -11.82 11.86 -0.75
N GLU A 103 -10.94 11.97 0.26
CA GLU A 103 -9.73 12.77 0.16
C GLU A 103 -8.46 11.94 0.13
N TYR A 104 -8.57 10.63 0.00
CA TYR A 104 -7.40 9.77 -0.11
C TYR A 104 -7.71 8.58 -1.00
N LYS A 105 -6.67 7.95 -1.49
CA LYS A 105 -6.79 6.74 -2.31
C LYS A 105 -6.12 5.59 -1.58
N ILE A 106 -6.57 4.37 -1.83
CA ILE A 106 -5.94 3.18 -1.29
C ILE A 106 -5.29 2.41 -2.42
N ILE A 107 -4.03 2.05 -2.23
CA ILE A 107 -3.33 1.12 -3.11
C ILE A 107 -2.79 0.01 -2.23
N ALA A 108 -3.17 -1.22 -2.50
CA ALA A 108 -2.85 -2.33 -1.63
C ALA A 108 -2.38 -3.55 -2.40
N ASN A 109 -1.31 -4.16 -1.90
CA ASN A 109 -0.85 -5.46 -2.36
C ASN A 109 -1.12 -6.43 -1.22
N ILE A 110 -2.19 -7.20 -1.34
CA ILE A 110 -2.74 -7.95 -0.22
C ILE A 110 -2.94 -9.42 -0.55
N PRO A 111 -2.84 -10.29 0.48
CA PRO A 111 -3.20 -11.70 0.30
C PRO A 111 -4.68 -11.84 0.00
N TYR A 112 -5.01 -12.86 -0.78
CA TYR A 112 -6.38 -13.14 -1.18
C TYR A 112 -7.33 -13.24 0.03
N ASN A 113 -6.87 -13.88 1.11
CA ASN A 113 -7.75 -14.21 2.23
C ASN A 113 -8.20 -13.02 3.07
N ILE A 114 -7.56 -11.86 2.95
CA ILE A 114 -7.98 -10.67 3.71
C ILE A 114 -8.67 -9.61 2.86
N THR A 115 -8.80 -9.86 1.56
CA THR A 115 -9.40 -8.91 0.63
C THR A 115 -10.81 -8.51 1.06
N GLY A 116 -11.63 -9.49 1.40
CA GLY A 116 -13.01 -9.22 1.83
C GLY A 116 -13.08 -8.35 3.07
N ALA A 117 -12.20 -8.62 4.06
CA ALA A 117 -12.18 -7.85 5.28
C ALA A 117 -11.76 -6.40 5.02
N ILE A 118 -10.80 -6.20 4.13
CA ILE A 118 -10.34 -4.85 3.77
C ILE A 118 -11.45 -4.08 3.04
N LEU A 119 -12.08 -4.72 2.07
CA LEU A 119 -13.19 -4.09 1.35
C LEU A 119 -14.31 -3.69 2.31
N LYS A 120 -14.70 -4.59 3.20
CA LYS A 120 -15.73 -4.31 4.18
C LYS A 120 -15.34 -3.12 5.06
N LYS A 121 -14.11 -3.12 5.56
CA LYS A 121 -13.64 -2.08 6.46
C LYS A 121 -13.72 -0.70 5.82
N PHE A 122 -13.21 -0.56 4.61
CA PHE A 122 -13.08 0.75 3.99
C PHE A 122 -14.31 1.21 3.22
N LEU A 123 -15.14 0.28 2.77
CA LEU A 123 -16.34 0.65 2.01
C LEU A 123 -17.58 0.81 2.86
N SER A 124 -17.58 0.30 4.10
CA SER A 124 -18.71 0.45 5.01
C SER A 124 -18.51 1.53 6.07
N GLY A 125 -17.29 2.05 6.20
CA GLY A 125 -16.99 3.08 7.19
C GLY A 125 -17.37 4.47 6.70
N GLU A 126 -17.21 5.46 7.59
CA GLU A 126 -17.51 6.84 7.23
C GLU A 126 -16.39 7.50 6.44
N SER A 127 -15.15 7.06 6.63
CA SER A 127 -13.99 7.66 5.99
C SER A 127 -13.58 6.88 4.75
N GLN A 128 -14.50 6.72 3.82
CA GLN A 128 -14.25 5.96 2.61
C GLN A 128 -13.26 6.66 1.69
N PRO A 129 -12.37 5.89 1.02
CA PRO A 129 -11.44 6.50 0.06
C PRO A 129 -12.15 6.95 -1.20
N GLU A 130 -11.49 7.83 -1.94
CA GLU A 130 -11.94 8.24 -3.27
C GLU A 130 -11.87 7.09 -4.26
N ARG A 131 -10.83 6.24 -4.13
CA ARG A 131 -10.56 5.14 -5.07
C ARG A 131 -9.73 4.09 -4.37
N MET A 132 -9.95 2.84 -4.75
CA MET A 132 -9.13 1.71 -4.27
C MET A 132 -8.58 0.94 -5.44
N VAL A 133 -7.28 0.66 -5.41
CA VAL A 133 -6.62 -0.22 -6.36
C VAL A 133 -6.02 -1.38 -5.57
N LEU A 134 -6.53 -2.57 -5.80
CA LEU A 134 -6.11 -3.74 -5.04
C LEU A 134 -5.41 -4.73 -5.96
N MET A 135 -4.17 -5.10 -5.60
CA MET A 135 -3.47 -6.20 -6.24
C MET A 135 -3.60 -7.40 -5.32
N VAL A 136 -4.39 -8.35 -5.74
CA VAL A 136 -4.71 -9.50 -4.90
C VAL A 136 -3.82 -10.67 -5.28
N GLN A 137 -3.05 -11.16 -4.31
CA GLN A 137 -2.23 -12.33 -4.52
C GLN A 137 -3.11 -13.56 -4.47
N ASN A 138 -3.24 -14.21 -5.61
CA ASN A 138 -4.12 -15.36 -5.73
C ASN A 138 -3.34 -16.66 -5.53
N GLU A 139 -3.21 -17.07 -4.28
CA GLU A 139 -2.51 -18.31 -3.96
C GLU A 139 -3.28 -19.55 -4.40
N VAL A 140 -4.58 -19.41 -4.56
CA VAL A 140 -5.42 -20.51 -5.02
C VAL A 140 -5.04 -20.96 -6.44
N ALA A 141 -4.59 -20.03 -7.25
CA ALA A 141 -4.20 -20.33 -8.62
C ALA A 141 -3.01 -21.28 -8.74
N LYS A 142 -2.32 -21.53 -7.63
CA LYS A 142 -1.18 -22.44 -7.62
C LYS A 142 -1.54 -23.91 -7.52
N ARG A 143 -2.78 -24.23 -7.32
CA ARG A 143 -3.19 -25.61 -7.12
C ARG A 143 -3.36 -26.36 -8.45
#